data_96f3236fcfe9a7b534a7218c7fa95f1c
#
_entry.id   96f3236fcfe9a7b534a7218c7fa95f1c
#
_cell.length_a   1.000
_cell.length_b   1.000
_cell.length_c   1.000
_cell.angle_alpha   90.00
_cell.angle_beta   90.00
_cell.angle_gamma   90.00
#
_symmetry.space_group_name_H-M   'P 1'
#
loop_
_entity.id
_entity.type
_entity.pdbx_description
1 polymer ?
#
loop_
_entity_poly.entity_id
_entity_poly.type
_entity_poly.pdbx_seq_one_letter_code
_entity_poly.pdbx_strand_id
1 'polypeptide(L)'
;HLLSRRQRQMCIRDRAYNVNIRIFNSLQHTITGWPGGKPNADDTFRPERAKPYPKRVIVFSPHPDDDVISMGGTLKRLADQKHDVHVAYETSGNIAVGDEDMMRYIMLIDNIAKKFKFDTPELLKKSNEIHKFIGKKKDGESDTPDIRFIKTMIRQGEARTACNYIGIKPQNVHFLNLPFYETGTIKKGDLSEADIQIVKDLIESVKPHQIFVAGDLADPHGTHKVCLDAVLAAIDEIKDEDWMKDCRIWMYRGAWAEWEIDHIEMAVPLSPEELRQKRNSILKHQSQMESAPFLGDDERLFWQRAEDRNKATADLYASLGLASYEAIEAFVEYHPIR
;
A
#
# COMPACT_ATOMS: atom_id res chain seq x y z
N HIS A 1 13.67 56.90 13.17
CA HIS A 1 14.90 56.13 12.98
C HIS A 1 14.75 55.23 11.75
N LEU A 2 15.16 55.74 10.59
CA LEU A 2 15.26 54.94 9.36
C LEU A 2 16.52 54.07 9.46
N LEU A 3 16.35 52.78 9.65
CA LEU A 3 17.41 51.81 9.54
C LEU A 3 18.11 51.94 8.18
N SER A 4 19.44 51.97 8.14
CA SER A 4 20.19 52.02 6.91
C SER A 4 19.84 50.84 5.98
N ARG A 5 20.03 50.98 4.67
CA ARG A 5 19.79 49.94 3.67
C ARG A 5 20.53 48.63 4.04
N ARG A 6 21.76 48.73 4.59
CA ARG A 6 22.55 47.59 5.06
C ARG A 6 21.92 46.90 6.30
N GLN A 7 21.43 47.68 7.27
CA GLN A 7 20.78 47.13 8.48
C GLN A 7 19.48 46.41 8.13
N ARG A 8 18.69 46.94 7.18
CA ARG A 8 17.49 46.26 6.67
C ARG A 8 17.83 44.96 5.97
N GLN A 9 18.89 44.92 5.13
CA GLN A 9 19.35 43.71 4.47
C GLN A 9 19.87 42.66 5.46
N MET A 10 20.59 43.05 6.51
CA MET A 10 21.02 42.16 7.58
C MET A 10 19.82 41.57 8.33
N CYS A 11 18.87 42.40 8.76
CA CYS A 11 17.66 41.90 9.45
C CYS A 11 16.81 40.93 8.60
N ILE A 12 16.75 41.14 7.28
CA ILE A 12 16.05 40.24 6.35
C ILE A 12 16.84 38.91 6.24
N ARG A 13 18.15 38.96 6.09
CA ARG A 13 19.00 37.76 6.04
C ARG A 13 18.91 36.93 7.32
N ASP A 14 19.00 37.57 8.48
CA ASP A 14 18.93 36.88 9.77
C ASP A 14 17.57 36.22 9.98
N ARG A 15 16.48 36.89 9.56
CA ARG A 15 15.14 36.30 9.63
C ARG A 15 14.98 35.13 8.66
N ALA A 16 15.44 35.29 7.42
CA ALA A 16 15.39 34.22 6.42
C ALA A 16 16.22 33.00 6.88
N TYR A 17 17.43 33.23 7.38
CA TYR A 17 18.27 32.19 7.94
C TYR A 17 17.58 31.41 9.09
N ASN A 18 17.01 32.12 10.05
CA ASN A 18 16.31 31.50 11.18
C ASN A 18 15.06 30.71 10.76
N VAL A 19 14.35 31.13 9.70
CA VAL A 19 13.22 30.39 9.14
C VAL A 19 13.73 29.14 8.43
N ASN A 20 14.75 29.29 7.58
CA ASN A 20 15.32 28.17 6.83
C ASN A 20 15.90 27.09 7.72
N ILE A 21 16.61 27.44 8.78
CA ILE A 21 17.17 26.48 9.75
C ILE A 21 16.04 25.70 10.46
N ARG A 22 14.94 26.35 10.82
CA ARG A 22 13.82 25.64 11.44
C ARG A 22 13.17 24.65 10.48
N ILE A 23 12.92 25.07 9.24
CA ILE A 23 12.35 24.19 8.21
C ILE A 23 13.31 23.03 7.93
N PHE A 24 14.60 23.31 7.74
CA PHE A 24 15.62 22.29 7.51
C PHE A 24 15.63 21.24 8.64
N ASN A 25 15.68 21.69 9.89
CA ASN A 25 15.65 20.78 11.05
C ASN A 25 14.35 19.97 11.13
N SER A 26 13.22 20.60 10.86
CA SER A 26 11.93 19.90 10.82
C SER A 26 11.93 18.77 9.78
N LEU A 27 12.34 19.07 8.55
CA LEU A 27 12.42 18.08 7.47
C LEU A 27 13.47 17.00 7.76
N GLN A 28 14.60 17.34 8.37
CA GLN A 28 15.62 16.38 8.76
C GLN A 28 15.08 15.36 9.78
N HIS A 29 14.23 15.79 10.72
CA HIS A 29 13.63 14.90 11.72
C HIS A 29 12.57 13.96 11.15
N THR A 30 12.02 14.22 9.96
CA THR A 30 11.12 13.28 9.30
C THR A 30 11.84 12.05 8.77
N ILE A 31 13.14 12.18 8.41
CA ILE A 31 13.92 11.13 7.76
C ILE A 31 14.26 10.01 8.74
N THR A 32 13.97 8.77 8.36
CA THR A 32 14.28 7.60 9.18
C THR A 32 14.67 6.37 8.37
N GLY A 33 15.75 5.71 8.77
CA GLY A 33 16.09 4.36 8.31
C GLY A 33 15.42 3.24 9.12
N TRP A 34 14.62 3.60 10.14
CA TRP A 34 14.00 2.67 11.09
C TRP A 34 12.51 2.98 11.25
N PRO A 35 11.69 2.69 10.23
CA PRO A 35 10.26 3.04 10.25
C PRO A 35 9.48 2.35 11.38
N GLY A 36 9.94 1.19 11.85
CA GLY A 36 9.41 0.48 13.01
C GLY A 36 10.14 0.78 14.33
N GLY A 37 11.13 1.68 14.30
CA GLY A 37 11.96 1.95 15.46
C GLY A 37 13.07 0.90 15.69
N LYS A 38 13.87 1.12 16.70
CA LYS A 38 14.98 0.24 17.11
C LYS A 38 15.21 0.31 18.63
N PRO A 39 15.88 -0.70 19.24
CA PRO A 39 16.20 -0.65 20.66
C PRO A 39 17.04 0.59 21.00
N ASN A 40 16.70 1.22 22.11
CA ASN A 40 17.43 2.40 22.63
C ASN A 40 17.55 3.57 21.64
N ALA A 41 16.55 3.71 20.73
CA ALA A 41 16.47 4.88 19.86
C ALA A 41 16.20 6.13 20.68
N ASP A 42 16.74 7.28 20.22
CA ASP A 42 16.29 8.58 20.70
C ASP A 42 14.84 8.79 20.25
N ASP A 43 13.96 9.02 21.20
CA ASP A 43 12.52 9.22 21.01
C ASP A 43 12.07 10.69 21.17
N THR A 44 13.02 11.61 21.29
CA THR A 44 12.75 13.05 21.50
C THR A 44 11.82 13.64 20.42
N PHE A 45 12.07 13.29 19.15
CA PHE A 45 11.29 13.77 18.00
C PHE A 45 10.35 12.72 17.42
N ARG A 46 10.63 11.46 17.72
CA ARG A 46 9.95 10.29 17.18
C ARG A 46 9.70 9.27 18.30
N PRO A 47 8.73 9.53 19.21
CA PRO A 47 8.52 8.67 20.39
C PRO A 47 8.20 7.21 20.03
N GLU A 48 7.62 6.97 18.86
CA GLU A 48 7.34 5.63 18.37
C GLU A 48 8.60 4.80 18.05
N ARG A 49 9.79 5.40 17.99
CA ARG A 49 11.04 4.69 17.63
C ARG A 49 11.58 3.79 18.72
N ALA A 50 11.39 4.14 20.00
CA ALA A 50 12.06 3.46 21.11
C ALA A 50 11.36 2.17 21.51
N LYS A 51 10.07 2.23 21.81
CA LYS A 51 9.29 1.12 22.37
C LYS A 51 7.88 1.05 21.78
N PRO A 52 7.32 -0.17 21.73
CA PRO A 52 7.95 -1.47 21.91
C PRO A 52 8.84 -1.86 20.72
N TYR A 53 9.78 -2.78 20.94
CA TYR A 53 10.58 -3.36 19.88
C TYR A 53 10.78 -4.86 20.10
N PRO A 54 10.58 -5.76 19.09
CA PRO A 54 10.05 -5.45 17.76
C PRO A 54 8.57 -5.04 17.82
N LYS A 55 8.12 -4.30 16.79
CA LYS A 55 6.71 -3.91 16.66
C LYS A 55 5.88 -4.96 15.92
N ARG A 56 4.60 -5.02 16.26
CA ARG A 56 3.57 -5.62 15.42
C ARG A 56 3.04 -4.54 14.49
N VAL A 57 3.00 -4.83 13.19
CA VAL A 57 2.64 -3.87 12.15
C VAL A 57 1.55 -4.49 11.28
N ILE A 58 0.48 -3.75 10.99
CA ILE A 58 -0.47 -4.11 9.94
C ILE A 58 -0.36 -3.10 8.80
N VAL A 59 -0.28 -3.61 7.57
CA VAL A 59 -0.38 -2.83 6.35
C VAL A 59 -1.69 -3.22 5.67
N PHE A 60 -2.64 -2.32 5.63
CA PHE A 60 -3.87 -2.47 4.86
C PHE A 60 -3.63 -2.05 3.42
N SER A 61 -4.02 -2.89 2.48
CA SER A 61 -3.85 -2.69 1.04
C SER A 61 -5.24 -2.81 0.39
N PRO A 62 -5.79 -1.73 -0.17
CA PRO A 62 -7.10 -1.75 -0.81
C PRO A 62 -7.23 -2.85 -1.87
N HIS A 63 -6.23 -2.96 -2.74
CA HIS A 63 -6.12 -4.06 -3.71
C HIS A 63 -4.82 -4.83 -3.50
N PRO A 64 -4.74 -6.09 -4.00
CA PRO A 64 -3.48 -6.85 -3.99
C PRO A 64 -2.44 -6.22 -4.94
N ASP A 65 -1.63 -5.29 -4.46
CA ASP A 65 -0.48 -4.60 -5.05
C ASP A 65 -0.23 -3.20 -4.46
N ASP A 66 -1.25 -2.54 -3.89
CA ASP A 66 -1.12 -1.17 -3.37
C ASP A 66 -0.05 -1.05 -2.28
N ASP A 67 0.13 -2.09 -1.45
CA ASP A 67 1.16 -2.18 -0.43
C ASP A 67 2.58 -2.06 -1.03
N VAL A 68 2.89 -2.84 -2.05
CA VAL A 68 4.22 -2.85 -2.67
C VAL A 68 4.45 -1.64 -3.58
N ILE A 69 3.40 -1.15 -4.27
CA ILE A 69 3.46 0.06 -5.10
C ILE A 69 3.75 1.28 -4.23
N SER A 70 3.09 1.38 -3.08
CA SER A 70 3.16 2.55 -2.21
C SER A 70 4.35 2.52 -1.29
N MET A 71 4.60 1.40 -0.59
CA MET A 71 5.57 1.31 0.48
C MET A 71 6.42 0.03 0.45
N GLY A 72 6.63 -0.56 -0.72
CA GLY A 72 7.36 -1.83 -0.86
C GLY A 72 8.77 -1.81 -0.29
N GLY A 73 9.48 -0.68 -0.36
CA GLY A 73 10.79 -0.50 0.26
C GLY A 73 10.73 -0.46 1.78
N THR A 74 9.78 0.30 2.33
CA THR A 74 9.52 0.36 3.77
C THR A 74 9.07 -0.99 4.31
N LEU A 75 8.17 -1.67 3.59
CA LEU A 75 7.68 -3.00 3.94
C LEU A 75 8.82 -4.02 4.01
N LYS A 76 9.72 -4.00 3.02
CA LYS A 76 10.95 -4.82 3.02
C LYS A 76 11.83 -4.52 4.23
N ARG A 77 12.05 -3.23 4.53
CA ARG A 77 12.88 -2.79 5.65
C ARG A 77 12.28 -3.22 7.00
N LEU A 78 10.97 -3.09 7.18
CA LEU A 78 10.29 -3.58 8.38
C LEU A 78 10.50 -5.10 8.59
N ALA A 79 10.37 -5.89 7.53
CA ALA A 79 10.62 -7.33 7.56
C ALA A 79 12.10 -7.65 7.90
N ASP A 80 13.06 -6.97 7.26
CA ASP A 80 14.50 -7.18 7.50
C ASP A 80 14.90 -6.77 8.92
N GLN A 81 14.27 -5.74 9.47
CA GLN A 81 14.46 -5.28 10.84
C GLN A 81 13.72 -6.14 11.89
N LYS A 82 13.10 -7.25 11.45
CA LYS A 82 12.48 -8.28 12.31
C LYS A 82 11.25 -7.82 13.07
N HIS A 83 10.53 -6.86 12.54
CA HIS A 83 9.18 -6.56 13.00
C HIS A 83 8.22 -7.69 12.62
N ASP A 84 7.15 -7.85 13.39
CA ASP A 84 6.08 -8.79 13.06
C ASP A 84 5.07 -8.07 12.15
N VAL A 85 5.27 -8.27 10.85
CA VAL A 85 4.54 -7.53 9.81
C VAL A 85 3.44 -8.38 9.23
N HIS A 86 2.23 -7.84 9.25
CA HIS A 86 1.03 -8.39 8.65
C HIS A 86 0.61 -7.52 7.45
N VAL A 87 0.21 -8.15 6.37
CA VAL A 87 -0.37 -7.46 5.20
C VAL A 87 -1.80 -7.94 5.02
N ALA A 88 -2.74 -7.01 4.94
CA ALA A 88 -4.16 -7.25 4.83
C ALA A 88 -4.71 -6.66 3.53
N TYR A 89 -5.04 -7.51 2.58
CA TYR A 89 -5.68 -7.14 1.34
C TYR A 89 -7.18 -7.02 1.56
N GLU A 90 -7.72 -5.82 1.41
CA GLU A 90 -9.09 -5.49 1.78
C GLU A 90 -10.08 -6.00 0.74
N THR A 91 -9.74 -5.94 -0.56
CA THR A 91 -10.56 -6.46 -1.65
C THR A 91 -9.84 -7.55 -2.44
N SER A 92 -10.60 -8.32 -3.21
CA SER A 92 -10.00 -9.36 -4.07
C SER A 92 -9.27 -8.78 -5.29
N GLY A 93 -9.63 -7.58 -5.75
CA GLY A 93 -9.11 -6.98 -6.98
C GLY A 93 -9.44 -7.78 -8.26
N ASN A 94 -10.39 -8.73 -8.20
CA ASN A 94 -10.69 -9.66 -9.29
C ASN A 94 -11.19 -8.97 -10.57
N ILE A 95 -11.86 -7.84 -10.45
CA ILE A 95 -12.39 -7.06 -11.58
C ILE A 95 -11.27 -6.60 -12.54
N ALA A 96 -10.07 -6.37 -11.98
CA ALA A 96 -8.92 -5.89 -12.74
C ALA A 96 -8.12 -6.99 -13.46
N VAL A 97 -8.50 -8.26 -13.33
CA VAL A 97 -7.84 -9.37 -14.05
C VAL A 97 -8.45 -9.52 -15.43
N GLY A 98 -7.60 -9.44 -16.46
CA GLY A 98 -7.99 -9.67 -17.85
C GLY A 98 -8.54 -11.09 -18.10
N ASP A 99 -9.46 -11.21 -19.02
CA ASP A 99 -10.02 -12.51 -19.38
C ASP A 99 -8.96 -13.42 -20.02
N GLU A 100 -8.05 -12.83 -20.81
CA GLU A 100 -6.93 -13.56 -21.42
C GLU A 100 -5.93 -14.08 -20.38
N ASP A 101 -5.62 -13.28 -19.36
CA ASP A 101 -4.79 -13.70 -18.24
C ASP A 101 -5.41 -14.89 -17.52
N MET A 102 -6.68 -14.79 -17.16
CA MET A 102 -7.42 -15.88 -16.53
C MET A 102 -7.44 -17.14 -17.40
N MET A 103 -7.63 -16.99 -18.70
CA MET A 103 -7.66 -18.13 -19.65
C MET A 103 -6.30 -18.84 -19.73
N ARG A 104 -5.16 -18.15 -19.58
CA ARG A 104 -3.83 -18.81 -19.49
C ARG A 104 -3.78 -19.81 -18.33
N TYR A 105 -4.35 -19.46 -17.18
CA TYR A 105 -4.41 -20.37 -16.03
C TYR A 105 -5.36 -21.54 -16.24
N ILE A 106 -6.51 -21.32 -16.88
CA ILE A 106 -7.45 -22.40 -17.23
C ILE A 106 -6.78 -23.40 -18.15
N MET A 107 -6.12 -22.94 -19.23
CA MET A 107 -5.36 -23.82 -20.13
C MET A 107 -4.26 -24.59 -19.42
N LEU A 108 -3.57 -23.97 -18.46
CA LEU A 108 -2.56 -24.65 -17.65
C LEU A 108 -3.20 -25.77 -16.80
N ILE A 109 -4.31 -25.48 -16.13
CA ILE A 109 -5.05 -26.45 -15.31
C ILE A 109 -5.51 -27.64 -16.18
N ASP A 110 -6.11 -27.37 -17.33
CA ASP A 110 -6.56 -28.43 -18.26
C ASP A 110 -5.41 -29.33 -18.71
N ASN A 111 -4.26 -28.77 -19.04
CA ASN A 111 -3.08 -29.53 -19.45
C ASN A 111 -2.50 -30.36 -18.28
N ILE A 112 -2.46 -29.79 -17.08
CA ILE A 112 -1.99 -30.48 -15.87
C ILE A 112 -2.95 -31.62 -15.53
N ALA A 113 -4.27 -31.37 -15.57
CA ALA A 113 -5.31 -32.38 -15.31
C ALA A 113 -5.17 -33.59 -16.24
N LYS A 114 -5.03 -33.35 -17.55
CA LYS A 114 -4.79 -34.40 -18.53
C LYS A 114 -3.47 -35.16 -18.26
N LYS A 115 -2.40 -34.42 -17.97
CA LYS A 115 -1.08 -35.03 -17.74
C LYS A 115 -1.08 -35.95 -16.52
N PHE A 116 -1.71 -35.53 -15.44
CA PHE A 116 -1.74 -36.29 -14.18
C PHE A 116 -3.00 -37.13 -13.99
N LYS A 117 -3.90 -37.20 -14.99
CA LYS A 117 -5.08 -38.05 -15.02
C LYS A 117 -6.08 -37.75 -13.88
N PHE A 118 -6.31 -36.47 -13.58
CA PHE A 118 -7.38 -36.02 -12.69
C PHE A 118 -8.40 -35.12 -13.41
N ASP A 119 -8.49 -35.25 -14.74
CA ASP A 119 -9.45 -34.61 -15.63
C ASP A 119 -10.84 -35.28 -15.47
N THR A 120 -11.48 -35.03 -14.33
CA THR A 120 -12.81 -35.56 -14.02
C THR A 120 -13.86 -34.95 -14.93
N PRO A 121 -15.03 -35.64 -15.15
CA PRO A 121 -16.14 -35.08 -15.92
C PRO A 121 -16.59 -33.70 -15.42
N GLU A 122 -16.55 -33.48 -14.11
CA GLU A 122 -16.93 -32.22 -13.47
C GLU A 122 -15.94 -31.10 -13.83
N LEU A 123 -14.63 -31.36 -13.75
CA LEU A 123 -13.61 -30.40 -14.14
C LEU A 123 -13.71 -30.03 -15.61
N LEU A 124 -13.85 -31.03 -16.49
CA LEU A 124 -14.00 -30.81 -17.92
C LEU A 124 -15.27 -30.01 -18.25
N LYS A 125 -16.39 -30.30 -17.56
CA LYS A 125 -17.62 -29.55 -17.72
C LYS A 125 -17.43 -28.09 -17.34
N LYS A 126 -16.81 -27.80 -16.17
CA LYS A 126 -16.55 -26.44 -15.69
C LYS A 126 -15.62 -25.67 -16.62
N SER A 127 -14.52 -26.29 -17.05
CA SER A 127 -13.61 -25.68 -18.02
C SER A 127 -14.36 -25.31 -19.31
N ASN A 128 -15.17 -26.22 -19.87
CA ASN A 128 -15.96 -25.95 -21.07
C ASN A 128 -16.99 -24.82 -20.85
N GLU A 129 -17.64 -24.75 -19.69
CA GLU A 129 -18.57 -23.65 -19.34
C GLU A 129 -17.87 -22.30 -19.35
N ILE A 130 -16.65 -22.23 -18.77
CA ILE A 130 -15.82 -21.00 -18.72
C ILE A 130 -15.42 -20.59 -20.15
N HIS A 131 -14.84 -21.52 -20.93
CA HIS A 131 -14.47 -21.25 -22.32
C HIS A 131 -15.63 -20.73 -23.15
N LYS A 132 -16.83 -21.35 -23.00
CA LYS A 132 -18.04 -20.94 -23.71
C LYS A 132 -18.54 -19.57 -23.27
N PHE A 133 -18.47 -19.26 -21.97
CA PHE A 133 -18.88 -17.95 -21.46
C PHE A 133 -17.95 -16.86 -21.98
N ILE A 134 -16.63 -17.01 -21.82
CA ILE A 134 -15.64 -16.03 -22.28
C ILE A 134 -15.75 -15.78 -23.78
N GLY A 135 -15.92 -16.85 -24.59
CA GLY A 135 -16.08 -16.73 -26.05
C GLY A 135 -17.34 -16.00 -26.51
N LYS A 136 -18.29 -15.69 -25.58
CA LYS A 136 -19.55 -14.98 -25.86
C LYS A 136 -19.76 -13.74 -25.03
N LYS A 137 -18.87 -13.49 -24.07
CA LYS A 137 -18.94 -12.39 -23.13
C LYS A 137 -18.94 -11.06 -23.88
N LYS A 138 -19.84 -10.17 -23.47
CA LYS A 138 -19.96 -8.81 -24.01
C LYS A 138 -19.18 -7.83 -23.14
N ASP A 139 -18.80 -6.71 -23.74
CA ASP A 139 -18.18 -5.61 -22.99
C ASP A 139 -19.10 -5.16 -21.84
N GLY A 140 -18.52 -5.06 -20.63
CA GLY A 140 -19.24 -4.70 -19.41
C GLY A 140 -20.11 -5.81 -18.81
N GLU A 141 -20.10 -7.03 -19.36
CA GLU A 141 -20.79 -8.17 -18.77
C GLU A 141 -20.07 -8.65 -17.52
N SER A 142 -20.83 -8.87 -16.43
CA SER A 142 -20.28 -9.35 -15.16
C SER A 142 -19.82 -10.80 -15.28
N ASP A 143 -18.67 -11.10 -14.65
CA ASP A 143 -18.13 -12.46 -14.58
C ASP A 143 -19.02 -13.40 -13.78
N THR A 144 -19.04 -14.68 -14.17
CA THR A 144 -19.68 -15.71 -13.36
C THR A 144 -18.97 -15.91 -12.02
N PRO A 145 -19.63 -16.53 -11.01
CA PRO A 145 -18.97 -16.81 -9.73
C PRO A 145 -17.67 -17.61 -9.86
N ASP A 146 -17.65 -18.60 -10.77
CA ASP A 146 -16.46 -19.43 -11.02
C ASP A 146 -15.31 -18.59 -11.61
N ILE A 147 -15.60 -17.70 -12.55
CA ILE A 147 -14.60 -16.80 -13.14
C ILE A 147 -14.07 -15.82 -12.11
N ARG A 148 -14.93 -15.19 -11.31
CA ARG A 148 -14.52 -14.31 -10.22
C ARG A 148 -13.61 -15.03 -9.22
N PHE A 149 -13.97 -16.26 -8.84
CA PHE A 149 -13.14 -17.08 -7.97
C PHE A 149 -11.73 -17.29 -8.54
N ILE A 150 -11.62 -17.66 -9.83
CA ILE A 150 -10.33 -17.88 -10.48
C ILE A 150 -9.50 -16.59 -10.52
N LYS A 151 -10.12 -15.48 -10.92
CA LYS A 151 -9.48 -14.16 -10.94
C LYS A 151 -9.01 -13.73 -9.54
N THR A 152 -9.81 -14.00 -8.50
CA THR A 152 -9.43 -13.80 -7.10
C THR A 152 -8.20 -14.65 -6.74
N MET A 153 -8.17 -15.92 -7.11
CA MET A 153 -7.04 -16.82 -6.83
C MET A 153 -5.75 -16.36 -7.52
N ILE A 154 -5.85 -15.80 -8.73
CA ILE A 154 -4.71 -15.20 -9.44
C ILE A 154 -4.14 -14.06 -8.62
N ARG A 155 -4.96 -13.07 -8.25
CA ARG A 155 -4.54 -11.90 -7.45
C ARG A 155 -3.94 -12.31 -6.11
N GLN A 156 -4.59 -13.25 -5.41
CA GLN A 156 -4.07 -13.76 -4.13
C GLN A 156 -2.75 -14.51 -4.28
N GLY A 157 -2.56 -15.26 -5.38
CA GLY A 157 -1.31 -15.95 -5.68
C GLY A 157 -0.16 -14.96 -5.93
N GLU A 158 -0.42 -13.90 -6.68
CA GLU A 158 0.51 -12.80 -6.94
C GLU A 158 0.91 -12.08 -5.65
N ALA A 159 -0.08 -11.70 -4.83
CA ALA A 159 0.12 -11.04 -3.54
C ALA A 159 0.95 -11.90 -2.57
N ARG A 160 0.64 -13.20 -2.45
CA ARG A 160 1.45 -14.13 -1.64
C ARG A 160 2.89 -14.22 -2.14
N THR A 161 3.08 -14.20 -3.47
CA THR A 161 4.40 -14.24 -4.09
C THR A 161 5.19 -12.97 -3.81
N ALA A 162 4.56 -11.80 -3.87
CA ALA A 162 5.16 -10.51 -3.53
C ALA A 162 5.53 -10.44 -2.04
N CYS A 163 4.62 -10.81 -1.15
CA CYS A 163 4.86 -10.90 0.30
C CYS A 163 6.02 -11.84 0.65
N ASN A 164 6.05 -13.03 0.04
CA ASN A 164 7.14 -13.99 0.25
C ASN A 164 8.48 -13.44 -0.24
N TYR A 165 8.50 -12.74 -1.38
CA TYR A 165 9.71 -12.11 -1.91
C TYR A 165 10.25 -11.02 -0.97
N ILE A 166 9.39 -10.25 -0.33
CA ILE A 166 9.73 -9.25 0.67
C ILE A 166 10.23 -9.88 1.98
N GLY A 167 9.75 -11.08 2.32
CA GLY A 167 10.08 -11.80 3.54
C GLY A 167 8.97 -11.76 4.61
N ILE A 168 7.73 -11.45 4.19
CA ILE A 168 6.54 -11.56 5.05
C ILE A 168 6.19 -13.03 5.23
N LYS A 169 5.90 -13.44 6.46
CA LYS A 169 5.53 -14.82 6.79
C LYS A 169 4.18 -15.17 6.17
N PRO A 170 3.99 -16.37 5.59
CA PRO A 170 2.73 -16.76 4.95
C PRO A 170 1.49 -16.61 5.83
N GLN A 171 1.60 -16.89 7.14
CA GLN A 171 0.49 -16.74 8.09
C GLN A 171 0.12 -15.29 8.41
N ASN A 172 0.96 -14.34 8.03
CA ASN A 172 0.73 -12.90 8.23
C ASN A 172 0.16 -12.23 6.96
N VAL A 173 -0.24 -13.01 5.96
CA VAL A 173 -0.87 -12.51 4.73
C VAL A 173 -2.36 -12.79 4.80
N HIS A 174 -3.16 -11.75 4.90
CA HIS A 174 -4.60 -11.80 5.12
C HIS A 174 -5.36 -11.33 3.88
N PHE A 175 -6.46 -12.01 3.55
CA PHE A 175 -7.37 -11.62 2.46
C PHE A 175 -8.75 -11.42 3.06
N LEU A 176 -9.15 -10.17 3.24
CA LEU A 176 -10.37 -9.80 3.94
C LEU A 176 -11.61 -9.99 3.07
N ASN A 177 -11.48 -9.76 1.75
CA ASN A 177 -12.58 -9.87 0.78
C ASN A 177 -13.83 -9.12 1.26
N LEU A 178 -13.67 -7.83 1.56
CA LEU A 178 -14.71 -7.01 2.15
C LEU A 178 -16.01 -7.04 1.33
N PRO A 179 -17.18 -7.28 1.96
CA PRO A 179 -18.47 -7.45 1.29
C PRO A 179 -18.86 -6.31 0.36
N PHE A 180 -18.51 -5.06 0.68
CA PHE A 180 -18.82 -3.92 -0.18
C PHE A 180 -18.27 -4.06 -1.61
N TYR A 181 -17.13 -4.75 -1.75
CA TYR A 181 -16.47 -4.99 -3.04
C TYR A 181 -16.99 -6.29 -3.69
N GLU A 182 -17.26 -7.32 -2.91
CA GLU A 182 -17.60 -8.67 -3.38
C GLU A 182 -19.08 -8.82 -3.76
N THR A 183 -19.68 -7.79 -4.35
CA THR A 183 -21.12 -7.77 -4.72
C THR A 183 -21.48 -8.74 -5.84
N GLY A 184 -20.49 -9.28 -6.52
CA GLY A 184 -20.69 -10.15 -7.68
C GLY A 184 -20.95 -9.39 -8.98
N THR A 185 -20.95 -8.07 -8.96
CA THR A 185 -21.11 -7.18 -10.11
C THR A 185 -19.96 -6.19 -10.19
N ILE A 186 -19.87 -5.41 -11.27
CA ILE A 186 -18.90 -4.32 -11.38
C ILE A 186 -19.24 -3.18 -10.40
N LYS A 187 -20.53 -3.02 -10.06
CA LYS A 187 -20.97 -2.00 -9.12
C LYS A 187 -20.68 -2.47 -7.68
N LYS A 188 -19.91 -1.67 -6.96
CA LYS A 188 -19.60 -1.88 -5.54
C LYS A 188 -20.78 -1.46 -4.67
N GLY A 189 -20.87 -2.05 -3.47
CA GLY A 189 -21.81 -1.65 -2.43
C GLY A 189 -21.33 -0.45 -1.63
N ASP A 190 -22.16 -0.03 -0.70
CA ASP A 190 -21.78 0.93 0.33
C ASP A 190 -21.07 0.20 1.49
N LEU A 191 -20.26 0.94 2.26
CA LEU A 191 -19.66 0.44 3.49
C LEU A 191 -20.72 -0.05 4.46
N SER A 192 -20.51 -1.23 5.05
CA SER A 192 -21.42 -1.88 5.99
C SER A 192 -20.72 -2.26 7.31
N GLU A 193 -21.52 -2.51 8.34
CA GLU A 193 -21.02 -3.04 9.62
C GLU A 193 -20.23 -4.35 9.46
N ALA A 194 -20.59 -5.18 8.48
CA ALA A 194 -19.87 -6.42 8.22
C ALA A 194 -18.44 -6.17 7.73
N ASP A 195 -18.23 -5.13 6.91
CA ASP A 195 -16.89 -4.72 6.46
C ASP A 195 -16.07 -4.22 7.64
N ILE A 196 -16.64 -3.36 8.48
CA ILE A 196 -16.00 -2.78 9.66
C ILE A 196 -15.61 -3.88 10.65
N GLN A 197 -16.51 -4.85 10.90
CA GLN A 197 -16.25 -5.94 11.84
C GLN A 197 -15.09 -6.83 11.39
N ILE A 198 -15.00 -7.16 10.09
CA ILE A 198 -13.89 -7.95 9.54
C ILE A 198 -12.54 -7.25 9.79
N VAL A 199 -12.47 -5.95 9.54
CA VAL A 199 -11.27 -5.14 9.76
C VAL A 199 -10.93 -5.09 11.26
N LYS A 200 -11.93 -4.83 12.10
CA LYS A 200 -11.80 -4.77 13.56
C LYS A 200 -11.27 -6.09 14.13
N ASP A 201 -11.84 -7.22 13.72
CA ASP A 201 -11.42 -8.56 14.19
C ASP A 201 -9.92 -8.80 13.90
N LEU A 202 -9.43 -8.39 12.73
CA LEU A 202 -8.02 -8.47 12.41
C LEU A 202 -7.17 -7.57 13.31
N ILE A 203 -7.56 -6.30 13.49
CA ILE A 203 -6.81 -5.35 14.33
C ILE A 203 -6.75 -5.86 15.77
N GLU A 204 -7.87 -6.33 16.33
CA GLU A 204 -7.92 -6.90 17.69
C GLU A 204 -7.10 -8.18 17.84
N SER A 205 -7.04 -9.02 16.80
CA SER A 205 -6.25 -10.25 16.81
C SER A 205 -4.75 -10.00 16.84
N VAL A 206 -4.28 -8.96 16.14
CA VAL A 206 -2.86 -8.59 16.03
C VAL A 206 -2.44 -7.65 17.16
N LYS A 207 -3.31 -6.73 17.57
CA LYS A 207 -3.02 -5.62 18.49
C LYS A 207 -1.76 -4.86 18.05
N PRO A 208 -1.79 -4.20 16.87
CA PRO A 208 -0.62 -3.60 16.27
C PRO A 208 -0.12 -2.39 17.05
N HIS A 209 1.17 -2.09 16.92
CA HIS A 209 1.77 -0.86 17.39
C HIS A 209 1.84 0.20 16.27
N GLN A 210 1.71 -0.26 15.02
CA GLN A 210 1.64 0.59 13.84
C GLN A 210 0.65 0.00 12.83
N ILE A 211 -0.16 0.86 12.26
CA ILE A 211 -1.08 0.54 11.16
C ILE A 211 -0.69 1.44 9.99
N PHE A 212 -0.55 0.87 8.79
CA PHE A 212 -0.36 1.62 7.55
C PHE A 212 -1.61 1.45 6.69
N VAL A 213 -2.12 2.56 6.16
CA VAL A 213 -3.35 2.60 5.36
C VAL A 213 -3.17 3.46 4.11
N ALA A 214 -3.95 3.20 3.07
CA ALA A 214 -3.98 4.06 1.89
C ALA A 214 -4.70 5.37 2.20
N GLY A 215 -3.95 6.47 2.22
CA GLY A 215 -4.48 7.84 2.35
C GLY A 215 -4.77 8.51 1.01
N ASP A 216 -4.76 7.76 -0.09
CA ASP A 216 -5.03 8.25 -1.43
C ASP A 216 -6.53 8.32 -1.70
N LEU A 217 -7.07 9.54 -1.61
CA LEU A 217 -8.47 9.83 -1.91
C LEU A 217 -8.69 10.19 -3.39
N ALA A 218 -7.62 10.21 -4.18
CA ALA A 218 -7.69 10.52 -5.61
C ALA A 218 -8.00 9.30 -6.49
N ASP A 219 -8.30 8.14 -5.86
CA ASP A 219 -8.73 6.94 -6.58
C ASP A 219 -10.05 7.21 -7.34
N PRO A 220 -10.03 7.17 -8.68
CA PRO A 220 -11.21 7.47 -9.50
C PRO A 220 -12.35 6.45 -9.30
N HIS A 221 -12.07 5.29 -8.72
CA HIS A 221 -13.05 4.23 -8.46
C HIS A 221 -13.64 4.29 -7.05
N GLY A 222 -13.13 5.13 -6.18
CA GLY A 222 -13.59 5.31 -4.82
C GLY A 222 -13.32 4.12 -3.88
N THR A 223 -12.65 3.06 -4.34
CA THR A 223 -12.36 1.87 -3.52
C THR A 223 -11.45 2.20 -2.35
N HIS A 224 -10.37 2.93 -2.61
CA HIS A 224 -9.40 3.32 -1.57
C HIS A 224 -10.05 4.12 -0.45
N LYS A 225 -11.01 5.01 -0.82
CA LYS A 225 -11.76 5.77 0.18
C LYS A 225 -12.62 4.87 1.07
N VAL A 226 -13.35 3.92 0.49
CA VAL A 226 -14.22 3.01 1.26
C VAL A 226 -13.37 2.10 2.16
N CYS A 227 -12.25 1.60 1.66
CA CYS A 227 -11.28 0.82 2.43
C CYS A 227 -10.73 1.63 3.62
N LEU A 228 -10.29 2.87 3.38
CA LEU A 228 -9.85 3.76 4.45
C LEU A 228 -10.96 4.03 5.47
N ASP A 229 -12.18 4.32 5.01
CA ASP A 229 -13.33 4.57 5.88
C ASP A 229 -13.63 3.34 6.77
N ALA A 230 -13.50 2.10 6.23
CA ALA A 230 -13.67 0.87 7.00
C ALA A 230 -12.63 0.72 8.11
N VAL A 231 -11.35 0.98 7.80
CA VAL A 231 -10.27 0.91 8.79
C VAL A 231 -10.44 1.99 9.86
N LEU A 232 -10.75 3.23 9.47
CA LEU A 232 -10.93 4.32 10.44
C LEU A 232 -12.16 4.12 11.33
N ALA A 233 -13.26 3.58 10.79
CA ALA A 233 -14.44 3.23 11.58
C ALA A 233 -14.12 2.11 12.59
N ALA A 234 -13.41 1.06 12.18
CA ALA A 234 -12.96 0.00 13.08
C ALA A 234 -12.06 0.53 14.20
N ILE A 235 -11.13 1.43 13.87
CA ILE A 235 -10.24 2.09 14.84
C ILE A 235 -11.05 2.94 15.83
N ASP A 236 -12.05 3.68 15.35
CA ASP A 236 -12.89 4.53 16.22
C ASP A 236 -13.65 3.72 17.28
N GLU A 237 -14.07 2.50 16.95
CA GLU A 237 -14.73 1.59 17.89
C GLU A 237 -13.80 1.03 18.98
N ILE A 238 -12.49 0.95 18.73
CA ILE A 238 -11.50 0.34 19.64
C ILE A 238 -10.47 1.34 20.19
N LYS A 239 -10.62 2.64 19.89
CA LYS A 239 -9.66 3.69 20.27
C LYS A 239 -9.42 3.83 21.77
N ASP A 240 -10.39 3.43 22.59
CA ASP A 240 -10.33 3.52 24.05
C ASP A 240 -9.63 2.30 24.69
N GLU A 241 -9.33 1.26 23.92
CA GLU A 241 -8.56 0.12 24.39
C GLU A 241 -7.13 0.52 24.77
N ASP A 242 -6.63 0.04 25.90
CA ASP A 242 -5.33 0.44 26.45
C ASP A 242 -4.17 0.22 25.48
N TRP A 243 -4.19 -0.88 24.73
CA TRP A 243 -3.14 -1.21 23.76
C TRP A 243 -3.22 -0.33 22.50
N MET A 244 -4.37 0.30 22.22
CA MET A 244 -4.57 1.16 21.05
C MET A 244 -4.04 2.59 21.27
N LYS A 245 -3.90 3.03 22.53
CA LYS A 245 -3.44 4.38 22.90
C LYS A 245 -2.06 4.75 22.33
N ASP A 246 -1.19 3.76 22.21
CA ASP A 246 0.18 3.92 21.68
C ASP A 246 0.31 3.46 20.22
N CYS A 247 -0.79 3.05 19.58
CA CYS A 247 -0.79 2.66 18.18
C CYS A 247 -0.70 3.89 17.28
N ARG A 248 0.24 3.87 16.32
CA ARG A 248 0.41 4.93 15.32
C ARG A 248 -0.21 4.50 14.00
N ILE A 249 -0.92 5.42 13.37
CA ILE A 249 -1.61 5.17 12.09
C ILE A 249 -0.94 6.04 11.03
N TRP A 250 -0.29 5.40 10.08
CA TRP A 250 0.45 6.04 9.01
C TRP A 250 -0.32 5.91 7.69
N MET A 251 -0.53 7.03 7.02
CA MET A 251 -1.14 7.08 5.71
C MET A 251 -0.06 7.14 4.64
N TYR A 252 -0.09 6.20 3.70
CA TYR A 252 0.69 6.24 2.48
C TYR A 252 -0.16 6.72 1.30
N ARG A 253 0.45 7.15 0.21
CA ARG A 253 -0.23 7.39 -1.05
C ARG A 253 0.11 6.34 -2.09
N GLY A 254 -0.85 6.07 -2.99
CA GLY A 254 -0.72 5.11 -4.08
C GLY A 254 0.11 5.63 -5.26
N ALA A 255 -0.04 5.01 -6.44
CA ALA A 255 0.74 5.34 -7.63
C ALA A 255 0.46 6.73 -8.22
N TRP A 256 -0.63 7.39 -7.81
CA TRP A 256 -1.15 8.59 -8.48
C TRP A 256 -0.58 9.90 -7.97
N ALA A 257 -0.26 10.00 -6.71
CA ALA A 257 0.18 11.22 -6.07
C ALA A 257 1.14 10.96 -4.91
N GLU A 258 1.84 12.01 -4.45
CA GLU A 258 2.61 11.98 -3.21
C GLU A 258 2.13 13.09 -2.28
N TRP A 259 2.51 13.00 -1.00
CA TRP A 259 2.26 14.03 -0.02
C TRP A 259 3.06 15.28 -0.34
N GLU A 260 2.46 16.44 -0.09
CA GLU A 260 3.22 17.70 -0.10
C GLU A 260 4.32 17.64 0.97
N ILE A 261 5.49 18.17 0.64
CA ILE A 261 6.70 18.01 1.46
C ILE A 261 6.56 18.55 2.89
N ASP A 262 5.74 19.56 3.09
CA ASP A 262 5.45 20.18 4.38
C ASP A 262 4.45 19.38 5.22
N HIS A 263 3.78 18.39 4.63
CA HIS A 263 2.88 17.46 5.31
C HIS A 263 3.56 16.15 5.69
N ILE A 264 4.71 15.83 5.10
CA ILE A 264 5.42 14.56 5.37
C ILE A 264 5.92 14.52 6.81
N GLU A 265 5.49 13.50 7.56
CA GLU A 265 5.89 13.29 8.95
C GLU A 265 6.84 12.11 9.12
N MET A 266 6.85 11.16 8.17
CA MET A 266 7.85 10.11 8.10
C MET A 266 8.33 9.95 6.65
N ALA A 267 9.65 10.08 6.46
CA ALA A 267 10.32 9.90 5.19
C ALA A 267 11.32 8.75 5.31
N VAL A 268 11.13 7.70 4.52
CA VAL A 268 11.96 6.50 4.53
C VAL A 268 12.84 6.50 3.27
N PRO A 269 14.14 6.84 3.39
CA PRO A 269 15.03 6.84 2.25
C PRO A 269 15.37 5.41 1.81
N LEU A 270 15.36 5.16 0.51
CA LEU A 270 15.69 3.88 -0.10
C LEU A 270 17.05 3.95 -0.77
N SER A 271 17.82 2.88 -0.62
CA SER A 271 19.01 2.63 -1.41
C SER A 271 18.64 2.12 -2.82
N PRO A 272 19.57 2.16 -3.80
CA PRO A 272 19.33 1.57 -5.12
C PRO A 272 18.90 0.10 -5.06
N GLU A 273 19.43 -0.67 -4.11
CA GLU A 273 19.07 -2.08 -3.91
C GLU A 273 17.64 -2.23 -3.40
N GLU A 274 17.24 -1.43 -2.39
CA GLU A 274 15.87 -1.48 -1.86
C GLU A 274 14.84 -1.02 -2.90
N LEU A 275 15.18 0.00 -3.71
CA LEU A 275 14.33 0.43 -4.82
C LEU A 275 14.17 -0.69 -5.86
N ARG A 276 15.25 -1.41 -6.18
CA ARG A 276 15.19 -2.58 -7.05
C ARG A 276 14.33 -3.70 -6.47
N GLN A 277 14.44 -3.96 -5.16
CA GLN A 277 13.62 -4.96 -4.47
C GLN A 277 12.14 -4.56 -4.46
N LYS A 278 11.83 -3.29 -4.25
CA LYS A 278 10.47 -2.75 -4.41
C LYS A 278 9.94 -3.02 -5.82
N ARG A 279 10.67 -2.64 -6.86
CA ARG A 279 10.31 -2.92 -8.26
C ARG A 279 10.00 -4.40 -8.47
N ASN A 280 10.90 -5.28 -8.02
CA ASN A 280 10.75 -6.72 -8.19
C ASN A 280 9.52 -7.27 -7.45
N SER A 281 9.12 -6.67 -6.33
CA SER A 281 7.88 -7.06 -5.64
C SER A 281 6.64 -6.62 -6.40
N ILE A 282 6.62 -5.41 -6.98
CA ILE A 282 5.55 -4.94 -7.85
C ILE A 282 5.40 -5.86 -9.07
N LEU A 283 6.53 -6.26 -9.69
CA LEU A 283 6.54 -7.16 -10.85
C LEU A 283 6.03 -8.59 -10.55
N LYS A 284 5.73 -8.96 -9.30
CA LYS A 284 5.04 -10.21 -8.99
C LYS A 284 3.55 -10.17 -9.33
N HIS A 285 2.97 -8.99 -9.43
CA HIS A 285 1.57 -8.77 -9.81
C HIS A 285 1.42 -8.75 -11.34
N GLN A 286 1.67 -9.90 -11.97
CA GLN A 286 1.75 -10.07 -13.42
C GLN A 286 0.46 -9.68 -14.13
N SER A 287 -0.70 -9.97 -13.55
CA SER A 287 -2.00 -9.63 -14.13
C SER A 287 -2.26 -8.13 -14.21
N GLN A 288 -1.38 -7.29 -13.62
CA GLN A 288 -1.49 -5.83 -13.60
C GLN A 288 -0.42 -5.15 -14.46
N MET A 289 0.40 -5.93 -15.19
CA MET A 289 1.53 -5.36 -15.93
C MET A 289 1.15 -4.85 -17.33
N GLU A 290 0.10 -5.37 -17.93
CA GLU A 290 -0.24 -5.09 -19.34
C GLU A 290 -1.24 -3.95 -19.52
N SER A 291 -1.91 -3.50 -18.46
CA SER A 291 -2.87 -2.41 -18.57
C SER A 291 -2.70 -1.41 -17.43
N ALA A 292 -2.26 -0.22 -17.74
CA ALA A 292 -2.67 0.94 -16.95
C ALA A 292 -4.13 1.24 -17.36
N PRO A 293 -5.14 0.81 -16.61
CA PRO A 293 -6.55 0.94 -17.03
C PRO A 293 -7.04 2.38 -17.02
N PHE A 294 -6.15 3.34 -16.79
CA PHE A 294 -6.48 4.75 -16.63
C PHE A 294 -5.90 5.57 -17.74
N LEU A 295 -6.82 6.01 -18.53
CA LEU A 295 -6.70 6.92 -19.64
C LEU A 295 -6.19 8.28 -19.17
N GLY A 296 -4.92 8.48 -19.31
CA GLY A 296 -4.22 9.74 -19.34
C GLY A 296 -3.11 9.59 -20.34
N ASP A 297 -2.45 10.66 -20.68
CA ASP A 297 -1.29 10.67 -21.59
C ASP A 297 -0.04 9.97 -21.00
N ASP A 298 -0.17 9.32 -19.83
CA ASP A 298 0.93 8.67 -19.12
C ASP A 298 0.94 7.16 -19.39
N GLU A 299 1.78 6.73 -20.33
CA GLU A 299 1.97 5.34 -20.74
C GLU A 299 2.84 4.51 -19.77
N ARG A 300 3.37 5.13 -18.68
CA ARG A 300 4.24 4.42 -17.75
C ARG A 300 3.49 3.35 -16.97
N LEU A 301 4.13 2.20 -16.76
CA LEU A 301 3.64 1.13 -15.89
C LEU A 301 3.65 1.58 -14.40
N PHE A 302 2.85 0.94 -13.57
CA PHE A 302 2.74 1.26 -12.14
C PHE A 302 4.09 1.34 -11.42
N TRP A 303 4.99 0.38 -11.67
CA TRP A 303 6.32 0.38 -11.06
C TRP A 303 7.16 1.59 -11.48
N GLN A 304 7.06 2.04 -12.72
CA GLN A 304 7.77 3.22 -13.22
C GLN A 304 7.24 4.48 -12.53
N ARG A 305 5.91 4.63 -12.44
CA ARG A 305 5.29 5.75 -11.74
C ARG A 305 5.69 5.79 -10.27
N ALA A 306 5.67 4.63 -9.60
CA ALA A 306 6.07 4.51 -8.19
C ALA A 306 7.53 4.92 -7.97
N GLU A 307 8.46 4.45 -8.83
CA GLU A 307 9.88 4.83 -8.76
C GLU A 307 10.09 6.32 -9.01
N ASP A 308 9.51 6.85 -10.09
CA ASP A 308 9.66 8.26 -10.46
C ASP A 308 9.12 9.18 -9.35
N ARG A 309 7.99 8.81 -8.74
CA ARG A 309 7.43 9.52 -7.60
C ARG A 309 8.38 9.52 -6.40
N ASN A 310 8.89 8.36 -6.01
CA ASN A 310 9.80 8.26 -4.88
C ASN A 310 11.15 8.96 -5.14
N LYS A 311 11.64 8.97 -6.39
CA LYS A 311 12.82 9.74 -6.81
C LYS A 311 12.56 11.24 -6.76
N ALA A 312 11.41 11.69 -7.27
CA ALA A 312 11.02 13.10 -7.20
C ALA A 312 10.93 13.62 -5.77
N THR A 313 10.42 12.80 -4.83
CA THR A 313 10.42 13.13 -3.39
C THR A 313 11.84 13.27 -2.85
N ALA A 314 12.75 12.37 -3.20
CA ALA A 314 14.15 12.45 -2.80
C ALA A 314 14.84 13.71 -3.36
N ASP A 315 14.57 14.06 -4.61
CA ASP A 315 15.11 15.26 -5.27
C ASP A 315 14.62 16.55 -4.58
N LEU A 316 13.36 16.59 -4.13
CA LEU A 316 12.84 17.71 -3.34
C LEU A 316 13.61 17.88 -2.03
N TYR A 317 13.83 16.81 -1.28
CA TYR A 317 14.63 16.83 -0.04
C TYR A 317 16.07 17.31 -0.33
N ALA A 318 16.71 16.78 -1.37
CA ALA A 318 18.06 17.20 -1.77
C ALA A 318 18.11 18.68 -2.17
N SER A 319 17.12 19.19 -2.90
CA SER A 319 17.04 20.60 -3.31
C SER A 319 16.92 21.57 -2.14
N LEU A 320 16.41 21.11 -1.00
CA LEU A 320 16.32 21.85 0.26
C LEU A 320 17.59 21.76 1.13
N GLY A 321 18.64 21.12 0.61
CA GLY A 321 19.94 21.01 1.28
C GLY A 321 20.10 19.81 2.22
N LEU A 322 19.14 18.89 2.21
CA LEU A 322 19.24 17.62 2.93
C LEU A 322 20.09 16.59 2.16
N ALA A 323 20.37 15.45 2.76
CA ALA A 323 21.15 14.40 2.12
C ALA A 323 20.44 13.90 0.85
N SER A 324 21.23 13.62 -0.19
CA SER A 324 20.74 13.04 -1.43
C SER A 324 20.52 11.53 -1.26
N TYR A 325 19.31 11.06 -1.56
CA TYR A 325 18.94 9.65 -1.55
C TYR A 325 18.49 9.22 -2.94
N GLU A 326 18.52 7.92 -3.24
CA GLU A 326 18.03 7.38 -4.51
C GLU A 326 16.52 7.57 -4.65
N ALA A 327 15.78 7.33 -3.58
CA ALA A 327 14.33 7.47 -3.52
C ALA A 327 13.86 7.66 -2.07
N ILE A 328 12.67 8.18 -1.86
CA ILE A 328 12.03 8.32 -0.53
C ILE A 328 10.58 7.86 -0.63
N GLU A 329 10.17 6.98 0.27
CA GLU A 329 8.76 6.69 0.55
C GLU A 329 8.29 7.59 1.69
N ALA A 330 7.12 8.20 1.54
CA ALA A 330 6.62 9.25 2.43
C ALA A 330 5.29 8.88 3.08
N PHE A 331 5.14 9.30 4.34
CA PHE A 331 3.97 8.99 5.15
C PHE A 331 3.53 10.20 5.96
N VAL A 332 2.22 10.28 6.20
CA VAL A 332 1.57 11.26 7.09
C VAL A 332 0.89 10.49 8.21
N GLU A 333 1.00 10.96 9.45
CA GLU A 333 0.32 10.34 10.58
C GLU A 333 -1.15 10.75 10.61
N TYR A 334 -2.04 9.79 10.77
CA TYR A 334 -3.45 10.08 11.03
C TYR A 334 -3.65 10.36 12.52
N HIS A 335 -4.17 11.56 12.82
CA HIS A 335 -4.52 11.96 14.16
C HIS A 335 -6.04 11.95 14.30
N PRO A 336 -6.63 10.97 15.02
CA PRO A 336 -8.07 10.98 15.29
C PRO A 336 -8.46 12.30 15.97
N ILE A 337 -9.52 12.93 15.50
CA ILE A 337 -10.08 14.10 16.18
C ILE A 337 -10.56 13.64 17.55
N ARG A 338 -9.90 14.11 18.61
CA ARG A 338 -10.24 13.80 20.00
C ARG A 338 -11.41 14.67 20.46
#